data_7d55a52e48ef6f6fa96dc02c5682a919
#
_entry.id   7d55a52e48ef6f6fa96dc02c5682a919
#
_cell.length_a   1.000
_cell.length_b   1.000
_cell.length_c   1.000
_cell.angle_alpha   90.00
_cell.angle_beta   90.00
_cell.angle_gamma   90.00
#
_symmetry.space_group_name_H-M   'P 1'
#
loop_
_entity.id
_entity.type
_entity.pdbx_description
1 polymer ?
#
loop_
_entity_poly.entity_id
_entity_poly.type
_entity_poly.pdbx_seq_one_letter_code
_entity_poly.pdbx_strand_id
1 'polypeptide(L)'
;METGKLPGNVLEKLVFSKIKKIHDEILISPGIGLDCSAIDFGEYACVLSCDPITGTAKEIGRLAVHINCNDIASSGVLPLGLLSVILCPENSTEEELETIMEQ
;
A
#
# COMPACT_ATOMS: atom_id res chain seq x y z
N MET A 1 -7.41 21.13 7.08
CA MET A 1 -6.32 20.15 7.08
C MET A 1 -5.25 20.58 6.10
N GLU A 2 -4.02 20.35 6.42
CA GLU A 2 -2.91 20.64 5.52
C GLU A 2 -2.77 19.58 4.44
N THR A 3 -2.10 19.94 3.34
CA THR A 3 -1.80 19.03 2.25
C THR A 3 -0.77 17.98 2.69
N GLY A 4 -0.89 16.76 2.20
CA GLY A 4 0.04 15.69 2.49
C GLY A 4 -0.53 14.65 3.45
N LYS A 5 0.35 13.94 4.13
CA LYS A 5 -0.07 12.90 5.08
C LYS A 5 -0.73 13.49 6.32
N LEU A 6 -1.77 12.81 6.79
CA LEU A 6 -2.40 13.19 8.05
C LEU A 6 -1.42 12.99 9.22
N PRO A 7 -1.36 13.91 10.19
CA PRO A 7 -0.64 13.66 11.43
C PRO A 7 -1.14 12.39 12.12
N GLY A 8 -0.25 11.69 12.81
CA GLY A 8 -0.60 10.42 13.47
C GLY A 8 -1.77 10.54 14.46
N ASN A 9 -1.82 11.62 15.23
CA ASN A 9 -2.91 11.84 16.18
C ASN A 9 -4.27 12.07 15.50
N VAL A 10 -4.28 12.75 14.36
CA VAL A 10 -5.51 12.97 13.57
C VAL A 10 -5.95 11.66 12.92
N LEU A 11 -5.01 10.91 12.35
CA LEU A 11 -5.28 9.62 11.74
C LEU A 11 -5.90 8.65 12.75
N GLU A 12 -5.33 8.55 13.93
CA GLU A 12 -5.84 7.69 14.99
C GLU A 12 -7.25 8.11 15.44
N LYS A 13 -7.46 9.39 15.68
CA LYS A 13 -8.73 9.92 16.18
C LYS A 13 -9.85 9.85 15.14
N LEU A 14 -9.60 10.22 13.90
CA LEU A 14 -10.64 10.41 12.89
C LEU A 14 -10.80 9.20 11.97
N VAL A 15 -9.79 8.38 11.83
CA VAL A 15 -9.81 7.25 10.91
C VAL A 15 -9.75 5.92 11.65
N PHE A 16 -8.67 5.63 12.35
CA PHE A 16 -8.48 4.34 12.99
C PHE A 16 -9.53 4.04 14.06
N SER A 17 -9.96 5.03 14.83
CA SER A 17 -11.00 4.86 15.83
C SER A 17 -12.36 4.45 15.25
N LYS A 18 -12.57 4.66 13.96
CA LYS A 18 -13.81 4.30 13.26
C LYS A 18 -13.74 2.92 12.63
N ILE A 19 -12.57 2.34 12.53
CA ILE A 19 -12.37 1.03 11.94
C ILE A 19 -12.46 -0.01 13.05
N LYS A 20 -13.37 -0.97 12.89
CA LYS A 20 -13.54 -2.06 13.85
C LYS A 20 -13.11 -3.37 13.23
N LYS A 21 -12.42 -4.20 14.02
CA LYS A 21 -12.10 -5.56 13.62
C LYS A 21 -13.39 -6.38 13.65
N ILE A 22 -13.89 -6.76 12.48
CA ILE A 22 -15.14 -7.53 12.34
C ILE A 22 -14.85 -9.03 12.31
N HIS A 23 -13.72 -9.44 11.71
CA HIS A 23 -13.35 -10.83 11.51
C HIS A 23 -12.09 -11.19 12.29
N ASP A 24 -12.12 -12.35 12.96
CA ASP A 24 -10.99 -12.85 13.75
C ASP A 24 -9.79 -13.22 12.88
N GLU A 25 -10.00 -13.49 11.58
CA GLU A 25 -8.95 -13.79 10.63
C GLU A 25 -8.00 -12.63 10.39
N ILE A 26 -8.39 -11.42 10.74
CA ILE A 26 -7.51 -10.24 10.63
C ILE A 26 -6.58 -10.22 11.84
N LEU A 27 -5.32 -10.56 11.61
CA LEU A 27 -4.31 -10.65 12.66
C LEU A 27 -3.73 -9.29 13.03
N ILE A 28 -3.59 -8.40 12.06
CA ILE A 28 -3.06 -7.05 12.26
C ILE A 28 -4.09 -6.05 11.75
N SER A 29 -4.63 -5.26 12.66
CA SER A 29 -5.55 -4.16 12.37
C SER A 29 -4.78 -2.85 12.15
N PRO A 30 -5.39 -1.83 11.52
CA PRO A 30 -4.74 -0.53 11.33
C PRO A 30 -4.22 0.07 12.64
N GLY A 31 -3.05 0.65 12.60
CA GLY A 31 -2.45 1.31 13.76
C GLY A 31 -1.23 2.13 13.36
N ILE A 32 -0.80 3.00 14.26
CA ILE A 32 0.37 3.83 14.04
C ILE A 32 1.63 2.96 14.05
N GLY A 33 2.48 3.15 13.04
CA GLY A 33 3.73 2.40 12.90
C GLY A 33 3.56 1.00 12.33
N LEU A 34 2.37 0.64 11.87
CA LEU A 34 2.10 -0.65 11.24
C LEU A 34 2.10 -0.50 9.73
N ASP A 35 3.07 -1.11 9.06
CA ASP A 35 3.27 -1.02 7.61
C ASP A 35 2.50 -2.09 6.83
N CYS A 36 2.14 -3.19 7.49
CA CYS A 36 1.49 -4.32 6.84
C CYS A 36 0.24 -4.75 7.60
N SER A 37 -0.66 -5.42 6.88
CA SER A 37 -1.74 -6.20 7.46
C SER A 37 -1.45 -7.69 7.30
N ALA A 38 -2.10 -8.52 8.09
CA ALA A 38 -1.99 -9.96 7.97
C ALA A 38 -3.35 -10.62 8.15
N ILE A 39 -3.61 -11.64 7.33
CA ILE A 39 -4.84 -12.43 7.36
C ILE A 39 -4.48 -13.89 7.67
N ASP A 40 -5.22 -14.50 8.57
CA ASP A 40 -5.02 -15.88 8.98
C ASP A 40 -5.59 -16.84 7.91
N PHE A 41 -4.75 -17.73 7.41
CA PHE A 41 -5.09 -18.81 6.49
C PHE A 41 -4.75 -20.18 7.09
N GLY A 42 -5.07 -20.42 8.36
CA GLY A 42 -4.76 -21.66 9.05
C GLY A 42 -3.29 -21.72 9.48
N GLU A 43 -2.50 -22.59 8.87
CA GLU A 43 -1.06 -22.70 9.17
C GLU A 43 -0.23 -21.55 8.64
N TYR A 44 -0.81 -20.73 7.75
CA TYR A 44 -0.13 -19.63 7.10
C TYR A 44 -0.84 -18.30 7.38
N ALA A 45 -0.09 -17.22 7.28
CA ALA A 45 -0.65 -15.87 7.29
C ALA A 45 -0.33 -15.19 5.96
N CYS A 46 -1.33 -14.52 5.40
CA CYS A 46 -1.13 -13.68 4.22
C CYS A 46 -0.81 -12.27 4.67
N VAL A 47 0.35 -11.77 4.30
CA VAL A 47 0.80 -10.41 4.62
C VAL A 47 0.54 -9.50 3.44
N LEU A 48 -0.10 -8.37 3.69
CA LEU A 48 -0.52 -7.41 2.66
C LEU A 48 -0.04 -6.01 3.02
N SER A 49 0.33 -5.26 2.01
CA SER A 49 0.68 -3.85 2.13
C SER A 49 0.23 -3.10 0.89
N CYS A 50 -0.07 -1.82 1.04
CA CYS A 50 -0.49 -0.97 -0.06
C CYS A 50 0.02 0.44 0.15
N ASP A 51 0.76 0.95 -0.82
CA ASP A 51 1.22 2.33 -0.86
C ASP A 51 1.05 2.91 -2.26
N PRO A 52 0.32 4.01 -2.40
CA PRO A 52 0.24 4.71 -3.69
C PRO A 52 1.50 5.53 -3.91
N ILE A 53 1.92 5.61 -5.15
CA ILE A 53 3.05 6.46 -5.58
C ILE A 53 2.50 7.56 -6.46
N THR A 54 2.79 8.80 -6.10
CA THR A 54 2.35 9.99 -6.82
C THR A 54 3.50 10.98 -6.97
N GLY A 55 3.28 12.00 -7.79
CA GLY A 55 4.21 13.12 -7.92
C GLY A 55 5.40 12.89 -8.83
N THR A 56 5.50 11.71 -9.45
CA THR A 56 6.53 11.44 -10.44
C THR A 56 5.95 10.61 -11.59
N ALA A 57 6.37 10.94 -12.82
CA ALA A 57 6.04 10.14 -13.99
C ALA A 57 7.21 9.25 -14.40
N LYS A 58 8.42 9.68 -14.05
CA LYS A 58 9.63 8.95 -14.38
C LYS A 58 9.89 7.86 -13.34
N GLU A 59 10.06 6.64 -13.82
CA GLU A 59 10.34 5.47 -12.98
C GLU A 59 9.26 5.16 -11.92
N ILE A 60 8.03 5.65 -12.12
CA ILE A 60 6.96 5.43 -11.16
C ILE A 60 6.64 3.95 -10.96
N GLY A 61 6.69 3.15 -12.01
CA GLY A 61 6.45 1.70 -11.93
C GLY A 61 7.49 1.02 -11.06
N ARG A 62 8.75 1.36 -11.25
CA ARG A 62 9.85 0.82 -10.45
C ARG A 62 9.72 1.21 -8.98
N LEU A 63 9.42 2.48 -8.71
CA LEU A 63 9.24 2.95 -7.34
C LEU A 63 8.05 2.28 -6.66
N ALA A 64 6.95 2.07 -7.38
CA ALA A 64 5.78 1.39 -6.83
C ALA A 64 6.12 -0.02 -6.35
N VAL A 65 6.88 -0.77 -7.13
CA VAL A 65 7.31 -2.12 -6.74
C VAL A 65 8.25 -2.07 -5.54
N HIS A 66 9.29 -1.24 -5.60
CA HIS A 66 10.29 -1.17 -4.51
C HIS A 66 9.69 -0.74 -3.19
N ILE A 67 8.87 0.30 -3.18
CA ILE A 67 8.28 0.82 -1.94
C ILE A 67 7.34 -0.20 -1.31
N ASN A 68 6.47 -0.82 -2.11
CA ASN A 68 5.54 -1.82 -1.58
C ASN A 68 6.27 -3.10 -1.15
N CYS A 69 7.29 -3.53 -1.87
CA CYS A 69 8.09 -4.68 -1.48
C CYS A 69 8.89 -4.42 -0.20
N ASN A 70 9.34 -3.19 0.03
CA ASN A 70 10.04 -2.84 1.27
C ASN A 70 9.13 -2.98 2.48
N ASP A 71 7.86 -2.60 2.37
CA ASP A 71 6.90 -2.77 3.46
C ASP A 71 6.67 -4.25 3.78
N ILE A 72 6.52 -5.09 2.78
CA ILE A 72 6.39 -6.54 2.98
C ILE A 72 7.66 -7.11 3.61
N ALA A 73 8.83 -6.70 3.12
CA ALA A 73 10.11 -7.15 3.64
C ALA A 73 10.32 -6.75 5.11
N SER A 74 9.75 -5.62 5.54
CA SER A 74 9.84 -5.17 6.94
C SER A 74 9.19 -6.14 7.91
N SER A 75 8.27 -6.98 7.46
CA SER A 75 7.65 -8.03 8.28
C SER A 75 8.39 -9.38 8.16
N GLY A 76 9.54 -9.42 7.49
CA GLY A 76 10.35 -10.64 7.34
C GLY A 76 9.85 -11.61 6.27
N VAL A 77 9.02 -11.14 5.35
CA VAL A 77 8.37 -11.96 4.33
C VAL A 77 8.88 -11.58 2.94
N LEU A 78 8.98 -12.56 2.04
CA LEU A 78 9.30 -12.31 0.64
C LEU A 78 8.01 -12.01 -0.13
N PRO A 79 7.97 -10.90 -0.92
CA PRO A 79 6.82 -10.61 -1.75
C PRO A 79 6.57 -11.69 -2.79
N LEU A 80 5.31 -12.06 -3.00
CA LEU A 80 4.90 -13.04 -4.00
C LEU A 80 4.29 -12.41 -5.24
N GLY A 81 3.63 -11.29 -5.08
CA GLY A 81 2.93 -10.65 -6.17
C GLY A 81 2.47 -9.24 -5.82
N LEU A 82 1.92 -8.59 -6.81
CA LEU A 82 1.48 -7.20 -6.71
C LEU A 82 0.09 -7.06 -7.31
N LEU A 83 -0.79 -6.36 -6.60
CA LEU A 83 -2.02 -5.85 -7.16
C LEU A 83 -1.80 -4.37 -7.44
N SER A 84 -2.02 -3.96 -8.68
CA SER A 84 -1.74 -2.57 -9.06
C SER A 84 -2.97 -1.85 -9.60
N VAL A 85 -3.05 -0.57 -9.27
CA VAL A 85 -4.02 0.37 -9.84
C VAL A 85 -3.22 1.52 -10.42
N ILE A 86 -3.49 1.84 -11.68
CA ILE A 86 -2.81 2.92 -12.38
C ILE A 86 -3.84 3.97 -12.76
N LEU A 87 -3.70 5.16 -12.19
CA LEU A 87 -4.56 6.29 -12.50
C LEU A 87 -3.81 7.20 -13.47
N CYS A 88 -4.28 7.23 -14.70
CA CYS A 88 -3.67 8.03 -15.76
C CYS A 88 -4.43 9.34 -15.95
N PRO A 89 -3.72 10.47 -16.15
CA PRO A 89 -4.35 11.69 -16.59
C PRO A 89 -5.08 11.50 -17.93
N GLU A 90 -6.10 12.31 -18.17
CA GLU A 90 -6.93 12.22 -19.38
C GLU A 90 -6.11 12.32 -20.68
N ASN A 91 -5.03 13.08 -20.65
CA ASN A 91 -4.15 13.29 -21.81
C ASN A 91 -3.00 12.28 -21.91
N SER A 92 -3.01 11.21 -21.12
CA SER A 92 -1.97 10.19 -21.18
C SER A 92 -2.01 9.41 -22.49
N THR A 93 -0.85 8.96 -22.94
CA THR A 93 -0.71 8.16 -24.15
C THR A 93 -0.51 6.68 -23.83
N GLU A 94 -0.78 5.83 -24.80
CA GLU A 94 -0.53 4.38 -24.68
C GLU A 94 0.97 4.10 -24.48
N GLU A 95 1.83 4.90 -25.12
CA GLU A 95 3.28 4.78 -24.99
C GLU A 95 3.75 5.06 -23.57
N GLU A 96 3.17 6.07 -22.93
CA GLU A 96 3.49 6.38 -21.53
C GLU A 96 3.10 5.23 -20.59
N LEU A 97 1.93 4.62 -20.81
CA LEU A 97 1.50 3.47 -20.03
C LEU A 97 2.42 2.27 -20.26
N GLU A 98 2.80 2.00 -21.50
CA GLU A 98 3.73 0.93 -21.82
C GLU A 98 5.08 1.12 -21.11
N THR A 99 5.59 2.35 -21.11
CA THR A 99 6.83 2.70 -20.43
C THR A 99 6.75 2.42 -18.92
N ILE A 100 5.62 2.77 -18.29
CA ILE A 100 5.38 2.51 -16.87
C ILE A 100 5.39 1.00 -16.60
N MET A 101 4.74 0.23 -17.43
CA MET A 101 4.63 -1.22 -17.24
C MET A 101 5.95 -1.96 -17.48
N GLU A 102 6.86 -1.38 -18.27
CA GLU A 102 8.19 -1.95 -18.52
C GLU A 102 9.18 -1.72 -17.38
N GLN A 103 8.90 -0.78 -16.53
CA GLN A 103 9.74 -0.47 -15.36
C GLN A 103 9.60 -1.55 -14.24
#